data_4bfdd5d90c8af9459a86a043e281f825
#
_entry.id   4bfdd5d90c8af9459a86a043e281f825
#
_cell.length_a   1.000
_cell.length_b   1.000
_cell.length_c   1.000
_cell.angle_alpha   90.00
_cell.angle_beta   90.00
_cell.angle_gamma   90.00
#
_symmetry.space_group_name_H-M   'P 1'
#
loop_
_entity.id
_entity.type
_entity.pdbx_description
1 polymer ?
#
loop_
_entity_poly.entity_id
_entity_poly.type
_entity_poly.pdbx_seq_one_letter_code
_entity_poly.pdbx_strand_id
1 'polypeptide(L)'
;MKFHSYIPRAPLSQFVQDFWLYENYQGAREHELILPSGTFEMVFNLQDDELRIYRPSDPQRCRRFPGAVVSGPYTGPFMSDAAEETSLLGVHFRPGGAIGVLGLPAAEFRDAHVDLLGTAVQRAARAPV
;
A
#
# COMPACT_ATOMS: atom_id res chain seq x y z
N MET A 1 14.89 -13.89 3.44
CA MET A 1 14.18 -12.77 2.81
C MET A 1 14.97 -12.23 1.65
N LYS A 2 14.30 -11.97 0.54
CA LYS A 2 14.91 -11.29 -0.61
C LYS A 2 14.15 -10.00 -0.89
N PHE A 3 14.89 -8.94 -1.17
CA PHE A 3 14.32 -7.65 -1.53
C PHE A 3 14.79 -7.24 -2.90
N HIS A 4 13.85 -6.82 -3.74
CA HIS A 4 14.11 -6.32 -5.07
C HIS A 4 13.47 -4.95 -5.23
N SER A 5 14.15 -4.06 -5.94
CA SER A 5 13.64 -2.74 -6.24
C SER A 5 13.85 -2.44 -7.72
N TYR A 6 12.88 -1.78 -8.34
CA TYR A 6 12.92 -1.46 -9.75
C TYR A 6 12.40 -0.05 -9.98
N ILE A 7 13.18 0.76 -10.69
CA ILE A 7 12.82 2.11 -11.08
C ILE A 7 12.31 2.07 -12.52
N PRO A 8 11.03 2.45 -12.76
CA PRO A 8 10.47 2.41 -14.10
C PRO A 8 11.07 3.47 -15.02
N ARG A 9 10.94 3.23 -16.33
CA ARG A 9 11.30 4.20 -17.36
C ARG A 9 10.14 5.18 -17.61
N ALA A 10 10.45 6.29 -18.26
CA ALA A 10 9.43 7.20 -18.73
C ALA A 10 8.48 6.49 -19.73
N PRO A 11 7.19 6.82 -19.73
CA PRO A 11 6.53 7.90 -18.98
C PRO A 11 6.14 7.53 -17.55
N LEU A 12 6.17 6.24 -17.19
CA LEU A 12 5.70 5.77 -15.87
C LEU A 12 6.51 6.36 -14.72
N SER A 13 7.80 6.62 -14.94
CA SER A 13 8.69 7.24 -13.96
C SER A 13 8.28 8.66 -13.54
N GLN A 14 7.37 9.30 -14.28
CA GLN A 14 6.81 10.59 -13.90
C GLN A 14 5.85 10.47 -12.72
N PHE A 15 5.28 9.30 -12.50
CA PHE A 15 4.24 9.06 -11.50
C PHE A 15 4.71 8.09 -10.41
N VAL A 16 5.51 7.10 -10.77
CA VAL A 16 5.97 6.04 -9.90
C VAL A 16 7.45 6.22 -9.62
N GLN A 17 7.79 6.25 -8.33
CA GLN A 17 9.18 6.36 -7.89
C GLN A 17 9.89 5.02 -8.04
N ASP A 18 9.29 3.94 -7.53
CA ASP A 18 9.84 2.60 -7.63
C ASP A 18 8.75 1.55 -7.40
N PHE A 19 9.06 0.34 -7.86
CA PHE A 19 8.39 -0.89 -7.46
C PHE A 19 9.31 -1.62 -6.50
N TRP A 20 8.73 -2.27 -5.49
CA TRP A 20 9.51 -3.08 -4.57
C TRP A 20 8.85 -4.43 -4.36
N LEU A 21 9.68 -5.44 -4.12
CA LEU A 21 9.25 -6.80 -3.88
C LEU A 21 10.01 -7.38 -2.70
N TYR A 22 9.29 -7.83 -1.69
CA TYR A 22 9.82 -8.68 -0.63
C TYR A 22 9.38 -10.10 -0.88
N GLU A 23 10.33 -11.01 -1.01
CA GLU A 23 10.05 -12.44 -1.13
C GLU A 23 10.43 -13.13 0.18
N ASN A 24 9.51 -13.96 0.67
CA ASN A 24 9.72 -14.75 1.89
C ASN A 24 10.09 -13.87 3.09
N TYR A 25 9.38 -12.76 3.24
CA TYR A 25 9.59 -11.87 4.36
C TYR A 25 9.20 -12.56 5.66
N GLN A 26 10.13 -12.57 6.63
CA GLN A 26 9.88 -13.07 7.97
C GLN A 26 10.15 -11.97 8.96
N GLY A 27 9.08 -11.44 9.55
CA GLY A 27 9.22 -10.44 10.59
C GLY A 27 9.77 -11.05 11.88
N ALA A 28 10.66 -10.31 12.55
CA ALA A 28 11.15 -10.68 13.86
C ALA A 28 10.14 -10.41 14.98
N ARG A 29 9.07 -9.67 14.67
CA ARG A 29 8.03 -9.25 15.61
C ARG A 29 6.66 -9.57 15.05
N GLU A 30 5.69 -9.73 15.93
CA GLU A 30 4.30 -9.94 15.57
C GLU A 30 3.75 -8.79 14.71
N HIS A 31 4.09 -7.55 15.06
CA HIS A 31 3.72 -6.37 14.31
C HIS A 31 4.96 -5.59 13.89
N GLU A 32 4.96 -5.07 12.69
CA GLU A 32 6.01 -4.20 12.17
C GLU A 32 5.51 -2.77 12.10
N LEU A 33 6.29 -1.83 12.66
CA LEU A 33 5.97 -0.41 12.62
C LEU A 33 6.40 0.17 11.28
N ILE A 34 5.46 0.81 10.59
CA ILE A 34 5.71 1.48 9.31
C ILE A 34 5.69 2.98 9.53
N LEU A 35 6.80 3.63 9.21
CA LEU A 35 6.94 5.06 9.35
C LEU A 35 6.24 5.79 8.19
N PRO A 36 5.71 7.01 8.42
CA PRO A 36 5.03 7.74 7.37
C PRO A 36 5.99 8.17 6.27
N SER A 37 5.59 7.97 5.02
CA SER A 37 6.35 8.40 3.84
C SER A 37 5.81 9.69 3.23
N GLY A 38 4.59 10.08 3.57
CA GLY A 38 3.93 11.24 2.97
C GLY A 38 3.46 11.02 1.54
N THR A 39 3.52 9.80 1.04
CA THR A 39 3.16 9.46 -0.34
C THR A 39 2.21 8.27 -0.39
N PHE A 40 1.62 8.06 -1.56
CA PHE A 40 0.79 6.89 -1.82
C PHE A 40 1.64 5.65 -2.10
N GLU A 41 1.12 4.51 -1.63
CA GLU A 41 1.62 3.20 -2.04
C GLU A 41 0.44 2.29 -2.38
N MET A 42 0.63 1.42 -3.37
CA MET A 42 -0.22 0.25 -3.55
C MET A 42 0.56 -0.96 -3.05
N VAL A 43 -0.09 -1.82 -2.29
CA VAL A 43 0.53 -3.01 -1.73
C VAL A 43 -0.31 -4.24 -2.04
N PHE A 44 0.37 -5.27 -2.53
CA PHE A 44 -0.24 -6.56 -2.88
C PHE A 44 0.40 -7.64 -2.01
N ASN A 45 -0.41 -8.42 -1.31
CA ASN A 45 0.07 -9.61 -0.64
C ASN A 45 -0.01 -10.78 -1.64
N LEU A 46 1.13 -11.36 -1.99
CA LEU A 46 1.21 -12.40 -3.01
C LEU A 46 0.97 -13.80 -2.47
N GLN A 47 0.92 -13.97 -1.16
CA GLN A 47 0.74 -15.28 -0.53
C GLN A 47 -0.57 -15.46 0.20
N ASP A 48 -1.16 -14.38 0.66
CA ASP A 48 -2.42 -14.38 1.38
C ASP A 48 -3.35 -13.36 0.75
N ASP A 49 -4.64 -13.61 0.83
CA ASP A 49 -5.65 -12.68 0.31
C ASP A 49 -6.01 -11.59 1.32
N GLU A 50 -5.22 -11.41 2.36
CA GLU A 50 -5.54 -10.50 3.43
C GLU A 50 -4.33 -9.67 3.85
N LEU A 51 -4.56 -8.37 4.05
CA LEU A 51 -3.62 -7.45 4.70
C LEU A 51 -4.27 -6.93 5.97
N ARG A 52 -3.52 -6.96 7.09
CA ARG A 52 -3.99 -6.50 8.39
C ARG A 52 -3.21 -5.28 8.82
N ILE A 53 -3.94 -4.22 9.13
CA ILE A 53 -3.35 -2.93 9.52
C ILE A 53 -3.82 -2.59 10.93
N TYR A 54 -2.88 -2.21 11.78
CA TYR A 54 -3.09 -1.86 13.18
C TYR A 54 -2.69 -0.42 13.44
N ARG A 55 -3.32 0.20 14.42
CA ARG A 55 -2.87 1.49 14.94
C ARG A 55 -1.96 1.26 16.13
N PRO A 56 -0.86 2.03 16.29
CA PRO A 56 0.01 1.90 17.46
C PRO A 56 -0.70 2.14 18.79
N SER A 57 -1.76 2.97 18.77
CA SER A 57 -2.57 3.25 19.96
C SER A 57 -3.45 2.07 20.40
N ASP A 58 -3.70 1.12 19.51
CA ASP A 58 -4.51 -0.06 19.79
C ASP A 58 -3.98 -1.27 18.99
N PRO A 59 -2.87 -1.86 19.42
CA PRO A 59 -2.17 -2.90 18.65
C PRO A 59 -2.91 -4.26 18.61
N GLN A 60 -3.97 -4.43 19.38
CA GLN A 60 -4.74 -5.66 19.37
C GLN A 60 -5.93 -5.62 18.41
N ARG A 61 -6.23 -4.45 17.89
CA ARG A 61 -7.35 -4.23 16.99
C ARG A 61 -6.85 -3.95 15.58
N CYS A 62 -7.25 -4.76 14.63
CA CYS A 62 -6.85 -4.58 13.24
C CYS A 62 -8.03 -4.30 12.34
N ARG A 63 -7.73 -3.59 11.26
CA ARG A 63 -8.59 -3.53 10.08
C ARG A 63 -8.04 -4.52 9.06
N ARG A 64 -8.94 -5.31 8.48
CA ARG A 64 -8.60 -6.31 7.48
C ARG A 64 -8.99 -5.82 6.11
N PHE A 65 -8.09 -5.98 5.16
CA PHE A 65 -8.29 -5.61 3.77
C PHE A 65 -8.07 -6.84 2.89
N PRO A 66 -8.72 -6.92 1.72
CA PRO A 66 -8.33 -7.88 0.70
C PRO A 66 -6.85 -7.73 0.34
N GLY A 67 -6.27 -8.71 -0.30
CA GLY A 67 -4.83 -8.76 -0.57
C GLY A 67 -4.23 -7.66 -1.42
N ALA A 68 -5.01 -6.63 -1.78
CA ALA A 68 -4.56 -5.45 -2.53
C ALA A 68 -5.16 -4.19 -1.92
N VAL A 69 -4.31 -3.27 -1.49
CA VAL A 69 -4.74 -2.02 -0.85
C VAL A 69 -3.99 -0.82 -1.41
N VAL A 70 -4.64 0.34 -1.32
CA VAL A 70 -3.99 1.64 -1.47
C VAL A 70 -3.74 2.20 -0.08
N SER A 71 -2.48 2.49 0.22
CA SER A 71 -2.08 3.22 1.42
C SER A 71 -1.91 4.68 1.05
N GLY A 72 -2.74 5.56 1.59
CA GLY A 72 -2.63 7.00 1.38
C GLY A 72 -1.48 7.60 2.17
N PRO A 73 -1.25 8.92 2.04
CA PRO A 73 -0.19 9.58 2.81
C PRO A 73 -0.56 9.62 4.29
N TYR A 74 0.31 9.04 5.11
CA TYR A 74 0.14 9.01 6.57
C TYR A 74 0.90 10.14 7.24
N THR A 75 0.30 10.72 8.27
CA THR A 75 0.94 11.74 9.12
C THR A 75 1.59 11.14 10.35
N GLY A 76 1.30 9.88 10.65
CA GLY A 76 1.89 9.13 11.74
C GLY A 76 2.13 7.68 11.35
N PRO A 77 2.79 6.89 12.21
CA PRO A 77 3.07 5.49 11.92
C PRO A 77 1.81 4.63 12.01
N PHE A 78 1.85 3.51 11.30
CA PHE A 78 0.90 2.42 11.46
C PHE A 78 1.68 1.10 11.60
N MET A 79 0.97 0.02 11.86
CA MET A 79 1.59 -1.29 11.99
C MET A 79 0.94 -2.29 11.04
N SER A 80 1.73 -3.23 10.55
CA SER A 80 1.26 -4.36 9.77
C SER A 80 1.75 -5.68 10.36
N ASP A 81 1.13 -6.79 9.98
CA ASP A 81 1.59 -8.11 10.39
C ASP A 81 2.95 -8.42 9.77
N ALA A 82 3.83 -8.97 10.60
CA ALA A 82 5.16 -9.39 10.18
C ALA A 82 5.51 -10.78 10.73
N ALA A 83 4.56 -11.46 11.35
CA ALA A 83 4.81 -12.71 12.05
C ALA A 83 4.89 -13.92 11.11
N GLU A 84 4.27 -13.85 9.96
CA GLU A 84 4.21 -14.95 9.01
C GLU A 84 5.07 -14.69 7.79
N GLU A 85 5.55 -15.76 7.17
CA GLU A 85 6.27 -15.68 5.92
C GLU A 85 5.33 -15.16 4.83
N THR A 86 5.71 -14.05 4.21
CA THR A 86 4.90 -13.42 3.16
C THR A 86 5.76 -12.97 1.99
N SER A 87 5.09 -12.76 0.85
CA SER A 87 5.67 -12.06 -0.29
C SER A 87 4.79 -10.86 -0.60
N LEU A 88 5.39 -9.67 -0.62
CA LEU A 88 4.69 -8.41 -0.81
C LEU A 88 5.26 -7.68 -2.02
N LEU A 89 4.37 -7.21 -2.88
CA LEU A 89 4.70 -6.32 -3.98
C LEU A 89 4.14 -4.94 -3.71
N GLY A 90 4.95 -3.91 -3.88
CA GLY A 90 4.51 -2.54 -3.68
C GLY A 90 4.81 -1.63 -4.86
N VAL A 91 3.97 -0.63 -5.01
CA VAL A 91 4.16 0.47 -5.96
C VAL A 91 4.23 1.75 -5.15
N HIS A 92 5.40 2.38 -5.16
CA HIS A 92 5.63 3.62 -4.43
C HIS A 92 5.50 4.79 -5.41
N PHE A 93 4.49 5.62 -5.20
CA PHE A 93 4.24 6.77 -6.07
C PHE A 93 5.08 7.97 -5.68
N ARG A 94 5.43 8.79 -6.65
CA ARG A 94 5.95 10.13 -6.38
C ARG A 94 4.86 11.01 -5.80
N PRO A 95 5.20 12.07 -5.08
CA PRO A 95 4.20 13.04 -4.63
C PRO A 95 3.30 13.49 -5.80
N GLY A 96 1.99 13.35 -5.64
CA GLY A 96 1.02 13.65 -6.69
C GLY A 96 0.91 12.61 -7.80
N GLY A 97 1.76 11.58 -7.81
CA GLY A 97 1.79 10.59 -8.89
C GLY A 97 0.55 9.71 -8.96
N ALA A 98 -0.05 9.42 -7.82
CA ALA A 98 -1.25 8.59 -7.77
C ALA A 98 -2.44 9.23 -8.50
N ILE A 99 -2.53 10.55 -8.54
CA ILE A 99 -3.56 11.25 -9.31
C ILE A 99 -3.42 10.95 -10.79
N GLY A 100 -2.20 10.98 -11.31
CA GLY A 100 -1.94 10.74 -12.74
C GLY A 100 -2.24 9.33 -13.19
N VAL A 101 -2.05 8.33 -12.32
CA VAL A 101 -2.24 6.91 -12.66
C VAL A 101 -3.62 6.42 -12.23
N LEU A 102 -4.03 6.72 -10.99
CA LEU A 102 -5.25 6.20 -10.39
C LEU A 102 -6.40 7.19 -10.39
N GLY A 103 -6.12 8.47 -10.63
CA GLY A 103 -7.12 9.53 -10.51
C GLY A 103 -7.59 9.76 -9.08
N LEU A 104 -6.77 9.42 -8.09
CA LEU A 104 -7.13 9.52 -6.68
C LEU A 104 -6.50 10.77 -6.07
N PRO A 105 -7.30 11.72 -5.55
CA PRO A 105 -6.76 12.90 -4.87
C PRO A 105 -6.18 12.52 -3.51
N ALA A 106 -4.96 12.97 -3.22
CA ALA A 106 -4.23 12.61 -2.01
C ALA A 106 -4.99 12.98 -0.74
N ALA A 107 -5.65 14.13 -0.73
CA ALA A 107 -6.34 14.63 0.45
C ALA A 107 -7.48 13.71 0.93
N GLU A 108 -8.13 12.99 0.02
CA GLU A 108 -9.22 12.08 0.37
C GLU A 108 -8.71 10.77 1.00
N PHE A 109 -7.41 10.47 0.85
CA PHE A 109 -6.82 9.23 1.34
C PHE A 109 -5.83 9.46 2.49
N ARG A 110 -5.83 10.64 3.05
CA ARG A 110 -4.94 10.97 4.16
C ARG A 110 -5.21 10.06 5.36
N ASP A 111 -4.13 9.49 5.90
CA ASP A 111 -4.18 8.57 7.05
C ASP A 111 -5.15 7.38 6.85
N ALA A 112 -5.24 6.88 5.62
CA ALA A 112 -6.18 5.83 5.28
C ALA A 112 -5.55 4.72 4.45
N HIS A 113 -6.02 3.50 4.70
CA HIS A 113 -5.90 2.38 3.78
C HIS A 113 -7.26 2.13 3.14
N VAL A 114 -7.25 1.86 1.84
CA VAL A 114 -8.49 1.64 1.07
C VAL A 114 -8.33 0.39 0.22
N ASP A 115 -9.39 -0.40 0.15
CA ASP A 115 -9.44 -1.57 -0.72
C ASP A 115 -9.28 -1.14 -2.18
N LEU A 116 -8.22 -1.62 -2.82
CA LEU A 116 -7.93 -1.28 -4.21
C LEU A 116 -9.03 -1.76 -5.16
N LEU A 117 -9.54 -2.97 -4.95
CA LEU A 117 -10.58 -3.52 -5.81
C LEU A 117 -11.89 -2.74 -5.67
N GLY A 118 -12.30 -2.42 -4.45
CA GLY A 118 -13.48 -1.59 -4.21
C GLY A 118 -13.36 -0.21 -4.84
N THR A 119 -12.19 0.41 -4.72
CA THR A 119 -11.90 1.70 -5.34
C THR A 119 -12.01 1.63 -6.86
N ALA A 120 -11.44 0.60 -7.48
CA ALA A 120 -11.50 0.41 -8.93
C ALA A 120 -12.92 0.19 -9.41
N VAL A 121 -13.71 -0.60 -8.69
CA VAL A 121 -15.13 -0.86 -9.02
C VAL A 121 -15.95 0.42 -8.92
N GLN A 122 -15.75 1.21 -7.85
CA GLN A 122 -16.45 2.48 -7.70
C GLN A 122 -16.14 3.46 -8.82
N ARG A 123 -14.90 3.53 -9.25
CA ARG A 123 -14.49 4.38 -10.36
C ARG A 123 -15.10 3.93 -11.68
N ALA A 124 -15.11 2.64 -11.94
CA ALA A 124 -15.74 2.08 -13.14
C ALA A 124 -17.25 2.40 -13.19
N ALA A 125 -17.91 2.32 -12.03
CA ALA A 125 -19.34 2.66 -11.92
C ALA A 125 -19.62 4.15 -12.12
N ARG A 126 -18.66 5.02 -11.87
CA ARG A 126 -18.79 6.49 -12.05
C ARG A 126 -18.32 6.97 -13.42
N ALA A 127 -17.63 6.12 -14.18
CA ALA A 127 -17.11 6.52 -15.46
C ALA A 127 -18.26 6.81 -16.44
N PRO A 128 -18.16 7.88 -17.24
CA PRO A 128 -19.15 8.13 -18.27
C PRO A 128 -19.11 7.01 -19.33
N VAL A 129 -20.26 6.58 -19.74
CA VAL A 129 -20.41 5.53 -20.74
C VAL A 129 -20.17 6.11 -22.14
#